data_915e2e60c3ecf2cb1a1711f7af2e6fe8
#
_entry.id   915e2e60c3ecf2cb1a1711f7af2e6fe8
#
_cell.length_a   1.000
_cell.length_b   1.000
_cell.length_c   1.000
_cell.angle_alpha   90.00
_cell.angle_beta   90.00
_cell.angle_gamma   90.00
#
_symmetry.space_group_name_H-M   'P 1'
#
loop_
_entity.id
_entity.type
_entity.pdbx_description
1 polymer ?
#
loop_
_entity_poly.entity_id
_entity_poly.type
_entity_poly.pdbx_seq_one_letter_code
_entity_poly.pdbx_strand_id
1 'polypeptide(L)'
;TREHWKKLSGPYAVNEIGSYIQPIEHNRACQIEFSFFYDPDDEGEKSLVAEIYREAAVAMMNEGAFFTRPYGDLAPIIYNRAAGYTMTLKRLKAIFDPNNIMNPGNLCF
;
A
#
# COMPACT_ATOMS: atom_id res chain seq x y z
N THR A 1 4.72 2.87 15.07
CA THR A 1 4.76 2.31 13.69
C THR A 1 5.64 1.06 13.62
N ARG A 2 6.95 1.14 13.94
CA ARG A 2 7.86 -0.04 13.93
C ARG A 2 7.47 -1.11 14.96
N GLU A 3 7.00 -0.69 16.14
CA GLU A 3 6.48 -1.59 17.17
C GLU A 3 5.16 -2.26 16.76
N HIS A 4 4.32 -1.53 16.04
CA HIS A 4 3.07 -2.06 15.51
C HIS A 4 3.34 -3.20 14.50
N TRP A 5 4.30 -2.99 13.60
CA TRP A 5 4.75 -4.01 12.65
C TRP A 5 5.34 -5.24 13.33
N LYS A 6 6.19 -5.06 14.34
CA LYS A 6 6.72 -6.18 15.12
C LYS A 6 5.63 -6.97 15.86
N LYS A 7 4.56 -6.32 16.25
CA LYS A 7 3.42 -6.95 16.92
C LYS A 7 2.56 -7.76 15.96
N LEU A 8 2.43 -7.32 14.70
CA LEU A 8 1.71 -8.03 13.64
C LEU A 8 2.50 -9.22 13.10
N SER A 9 3.83 -9.11 13.02
CA SER A 9 4.69 -10.19 12.53
C SER A 9 4.74 -11.43 13.44
N GLY A 10 4.26 -11.34 14.70
CA GLY A 10 4.08 -12.48 15.61
C GLY A 10 5.33 -13.36 15.74
N PRO A 11 5.14 -14.70 15.86
CA PRO A 11 6.22 -15.66 16.00
C PRO A 11 7.05 -15.87 14.72
N TYR A 12 6.59 -15.34 13.61
CA TYR A 12 7.35 -15.33 12.35
C TYR A 12 8.35 -14.19 12.41
N ALA A 13 9.58 -14.51 12.76
CA ALA A 13 10.67 -13.57 12.79
C ALA A 13 10.94 -13.04 11.38
N VAL A 14 10.26 -11.97 11.01
CA VAL A 14 10.78 -11.07 9.97
C VAL A 14 12.04 -10.50 10.56
N ASN A 15 13.17 -11.15 10.25
CA ASN A 15 14.44 -10.95 10.92
C ASN A 15 14.94 -9.51 10.81
N GLU A 16 14.54 -8.79 9.75
CA GLU A 16 14.81 -7.35 9.64
C GLU A 16 13.74 -6.65 8.80
N ILE A 17 13.12 -5.64 9.38
CA ILE A 17 12.26 -4.71 8.64
C ILE A 17 13.13 -3.52 8.26
N GLY A 18 13.44 -3.40 6.98
CA GLY A 18 14.06 -2.19 6.45
C GLY A 18 13.10 -1.01 6.60
N SER A 19 13.61 0.14 7.01
CA SER A 19 12.79 1.36 7.09
C SER A 19 13.54 2.55 6.53
N TYR A 20 12.85 3.32 5.68
CA TYR A 20 13.34 4.56 5.13
C TYR A 20 12.38 5.68 5.49
N ILE A 21 12.90 6.78 5.99
CA ILE A 21 12.11 7.96 6.36
C ILE A 21 12.76 9.18 5.76
N GLN A 22 12.02 9.90 4.94
CA GLN A 22 12.47 11.15 4.32
C GLN A 22 11.48 12.27 4.59
N PRO A 23 11.91 13.36 5.24
CA PRO A 23 11.13 14.58 5.30
C PRO A 23 10.94 15.17 3.90
N ILE A 24 9.71 15.56 3.58
CA ILE A 24 9.33 16.20 2.32
C ILE A 24 8.54 17.48 2.61
N GLU A 25 8.24 18.26 1.57
CA GLU A 25 7.41 19.46 1.67
C GLU A 25 7.87 20.42 2.78
N HIS A 26 9.16 20.72 2.84
CA HIS A 26 9.74 21.59 3.87
C HIS A 26 9.44 21.13 5.30
N ASN A 27 9.57 19.84 5.56
CA ASN A 27 9.28 19.17 6.84
C ASN A 27 7.80 19.17 7.27
N ARG A 28 6.86 19.38 6.34
CA ARG A 28 5.42 19.28 6.61
C ARG A 28 4.89 17.87 6.50
N ALA A 29 5.58 17.00 5.76
CA ALA A 29 5.24 15.61 5.58
C ALA A 29 6.50 14.74 5.61
N CYS A 30 6.31 13.44 5.81
CA CYS A 30 7.38 12.45 5.72
C CYS A 30 6.96 11.35 4.75
N GLN A 31 7.84 11.00 3.83
CA GLN A 31 7.74 9.74 3.11
C GLN A 31 8.32 8.64 4.00
N ILE A 32 7.56 7.55 4.14
CA ILE A 32 7.98 6.40 4.94
C ILE A 32 7.84 5.16 4.06
N GLU A 33 8.89 4.36 4.00
CA GLU A 33 8.90 3.07 3.33
C GLU A 33 9.32 1.98 4.31
N PHE A 34 8.67 0.83 4.21
CA PHE A 34 9.02 -0.38 4.93
C PHE A 34 9.30 -1.49 3.93
N SER A 35 10.43 -2.16 4.11
CA SER A 35 10.83 -3.28 3.26
C SER A 35 10.82 -4.57 4.07
N PHE A 36 10.17 -5.58 3.54
CA PHE A 36 10.14 -6.93 4.09
C PHE A 36 10.91 -7.86 3.16
N PHE A 37 11.82 -8.60 3.74
CA PHE A 37 12.55 -9.64 3.02
C PHE A 37 11.85 -10.98 3.29
N TYR A 38 11.49 -11.67 2.24
CA TYR A 38 10.87 -12.99 2.30
C TYR A 38 11.37 -13.85 1.14
N ASP A 39 11.29 -15.16 1.28
CA ASP A 39 11.60 -16.09 0.19
C ASP A 39 10.40 -16.17 -0.76
N PRO A 40 10.53 -15.74 -2.03
CA PRO A 40 9.44 -15.77 -3.00
C PRO A 40 9.03 -17.19 -3.40
N ASP A 41 9.89 -18.20 -3.18
CA ASP A 41 9.63 -19.61 -3.45
C ASP A 41 8.90 -20.30 -2.28
N ASP A 42 8.86 -19.67 -1.10
CA ASP A 42 8.08 -20.14 0.05
C ASP A 42 6.66 -19.50 0.04
N GLU A 43 5.68 -20.28 -0.39
CA GLU A 43 4.28 -19.84 -0.44
C GLU A 43 3.70 -19.51 0.96
N GLY A 44 4.26 -20.08 2.03
CA GLY A 44 3.86 -19.76 3.41
C GLY A 44 4.31 -18.36 3.80
N GLU A 45 5.58 -18.03 3.56
CA GLU A 45 6.11 -16.68 3.82
C GLU A 45 5.44 -15.62 2.95
N LYS A 46 5.22 -15.93 1.68
CA LYS A 46 4.55 -15.06 0.74
C LYS A 46 3.12 -14.70 1.17
N SER A 47 2.35 -15.70 1.61
CA SER A 47 0.99 -15.50 2.11
C SER A 47 0.98 -14.68 3.39
N LEU A 48 1.91 -14.94 4.29
CA LEU A 48 2.07 -14.19 5.54
C LEU A 48 2.43 -12.74 5.29
N VAL A 49 3.39 -12.47 4.42
CA VAL A 49 3.79 -11.09 4.09
C VAL A 49 2.64 -10.33 3.44
N ALA A 50 1.85 -10.98 2.58
CA ALA A 50 0.68 -10.37 1.97
C ALA A 50 -0.38 -9.99 3.02
N GLU A 51 -0.61 -10.84 4.03
CA GLU A 51 -1.53 -10.54 5.13
C GLU A 51 -1.04 -9.38 6.00
N ILE A 52 0.21 -9.44 6.44
CA ILE A 52 0.86 -8.36 7.20
C ILE A 52 0.78 -7.04 6.45
N TYR A 53 1.06 -7.06 5.14
CA TYR A 53 1.04 -5.87 4.30
C TYR A 53 -0.37 -5.25 4.23
N ARG A 54 -1.41 -6.08 4.12
CA ARG A 54 -2.81 -5.62 4.10
C ARG A 54 -3.26 -5.03 5.44
N GLU A 55 -2.99 -5.73 6.54
CA GLU A 55 -3.36 -5.26 7.87
C GLU A 55 -2.65 -3.97 8.24
N ALA A 56 -1.36 -3.89 7.94
CA ALA A 56 -0.59 -2.70 8.20
C ALA A 56 -1.02 -1.50 7.35
N ALA A 57 -1.39 -1.72 6.08
CA ALA A 57 -1.92 -0.66 5.24
C ALA A 57 -3.22 -0.09 5.82
N VAL A 58 -4.12 -0.93 6.30
CA VAL A 58 -5.35 -0.50 6.97
C VAL A 58 -5.05 0.27 8.25
N ALA A 59 -4.13 -0.22 9.07
CA ALA A 59 -3.72 0.45 10.31
C ALA A 59 -3.11 1.83 10.02
N MET A 60 -2.22 1.92 9.03
CA MET A 60 -1.59 3.19 8.63
C MET A 60 -2.62 4.19 8.07
N MET A 61 -3.59 3.73 7.29
CA MET A 61 -4.68 4.59 6.83
C MET A 61 -5.52 5.14 7.99
N ASN A 62 -5.74 4.35 9.03
CA ASN A 62 -6.46 4.80 10.23
C ASN A 62 -5.70 5.90 10.98
N GLU A 63 -4.36 5.86 10.92
CA GLU A 63 -3.48 6.90 11.46
C GLU A 63 -3.28 8.10 10.51
N GLY A 64 -3.96 8.13 9.38
CA GLY A 64 -3.92 9.24 8.43
C GLY A 64 -2.82 9.15 7.36
N ALA A 65 -2.20 7.99 7.18
CA ALA A 65 -1.22 7.81 6.11
C ALA A 65 -1.88 7.90 4.72
N PHE A 66 -1.17 8.52 3.79
CA PHE A 66 -1.54 8.58 2.38
C PHE A 66 -0.62 7.69 1.55
N PHE A 67 -1.20 6.87 0.71
CA PHE A 67 -0.46 5.96 -0.17
C PHE A 67 -0.35 6.58 -1.57
N THR A 68 0.88 6.89 -2.00
CA THR A 68 1.15 7.50 -3.30
C THR A 68 1.07 6.50 -4.45
N ARG A 69 1.32 5.23 -4.19
CA ARG A 69 1.37 4.17 -5.21
C ARG A 69 0.72 2.88 -4.71
N PRO A 70 -0.60 2.85 -4.56
CA PRO A 70 -1.29 1.62 -4.19
C PRO A 70 -1.39 0.67 -5.38
N TYR A 71 -0.69 -0.45 -5.31
CA TYR A 71 -0.71 -1.50 -6.33
C TYR A 71 -1.31 -2.80 -5.78
N GLY A 72 -1.69 -3.69 -6.70
CA GLY A 72 -2.20 -5.03 -6.38
C GLY A 72 -3.37 -4.98 -5.41
N ASP A 73 -3.35 -5.85 -4.42
CA ASP A 73 -4.43 -6.02 -3.43
C ASP A 73 -4.70 -4.79 -2.56
N LEU A 74 -3.76 -3.86 -2.48
CA LEU A 74 -3.96 -2.61 -1.75
C LEU A 74 -4.78 -1.58 -2.51
N ALA A 75 -4.74 -1.60 -3.83
CA ALA A 75 -5.43 -0.62 -4.64
C ALA A 75 -6.93 -0.53 -4.31
N PRO A 76 -7.71 -1.63 -4.31
CA PRO A 76 -9.12 -1.55 -3.96
C PRO A 76 -9.36 -1.09 -2.52
N ILE A 77 -8.52 -1.48 -1.57
CA ILE A 77 -8.66 -1.07 -0.17
C ILE A 77 -8.53 0.45 -0.03
N ILE A 78 -7.51 1.02 -0.65
CA ILE A 78 -7.19 2.44 -0.56
C ILE A 78 -8.17 3.29 -1.37
N TYR A 79 -8.43 2.91 -2.62
CA TYR A 79 -9.33 3.66 -3.48
C TYR A 79 -10.79 3.62 -3.04
N ASN A 80 -11.27 2.53 -2.43
CA ASN A 80 -12.61 2.46 -1.87
C ASN A 80 -12.80 3.42 -0.69
N ARG A 81 -11.74 3.66 0.09
CA ARG A 81 -11.80 4.60 1.20
C ARG A 81 -11.81 6.07 0.74
N ALA A 82 -11.22 6.35 -0.41
CA ALA A 82 -11.18 7.67 -1.06
C ALA A 82 -12.21 7.77 -2.20
N ALA A 83 -13.48 7.44 -1.92
CA ALA A 83 -14.50 7.26 -2.94
C ALA A 83 -14.70 8.46 -3.88
N GLY A 84 -14.69 9.69 -3.36
CA GLY A 84 -14.81 10.90 -4.16
C GLY A 84 -13.64 11.10 -5.14
N TYR A 85 -12.42 10.87 -4.67
CA TYR A 85 -11.22 10.92 -5.48
C TYR A 85 -11.25 9.83 -6.57
N THR A 86 -11.56 8.60 -6.18
CA THR A 86 -11.68 7.46 -7.09
C THR A 86 -12.70 7.68 -8.20
N MET A 87 -13.86 8.23 -7.86
CA MET A 87 -14.90 8.58 -8.84
C MET A 87 -14.41 9.63 -9.83
N THR A 88 -13.67 10.63 -9.37
CA THR A 88 -13.11 11.67 -10.24
C THR A 88 -12.08 11.07 -11.20
N LEU A 89 -11.18 10.22 -10.71
CA LEU A 89 -10.20 9.52 -11.55
C LEU A 89 -10.87 8.65 -12.62
N LYS A 90 -11.90 7.90 -12.26
CA LYS A 90 -12.67 7.07 -13.22
C LYS A 90 -13.37 7.90 -14.29
N ARG A 91 -13.91 9.06 -13.95
CA ARG A 91 -14.48 9.99 -14.92
C ARG A 91 -13.43 10.54 -15.88
N LEU A 92 -12.28 10.95 -15.37
CA LEU A 92 -11.16 11.41 -16.20
C LEU A 92 -10.67 10.29 -17.12
N LYS A 93 -10.49 9.07 -16.57
CA LYS A 93 -10.11 7.90 -17.37
C LYS A 93 -11.08 7.65 -18.52
N ALA A 94 -12.38 7.70 -18.28
CA ALA A 94 -13.39 7.50 -19.31
C ALA A 94 -13.36 8.55 -20.43
N ILE A 95 -12.90 9.78 -20.13
CA ILE A 95 -12.74 10.84 -21.14
C ILE A 95 -11.49 10.57 -22.01
N PHE A 96 -10.35 10.26 -21.38
CA PHE A 96 -9.07 10.12 -22.08
C PHE A 96 -8.86 8.73 -22.68
N ASP A 97 -9.47 7.71 -22.11
CA ASP A 97 -9.30 6.31 -22.53
C ASP A 97 -10.64 5.56 -22.46
N PRO A 98 -11.60 5.92 -23.33
CA PRO A 98 -12.96 5.34 -23.30
C PRO A 98 -12.97 3.84 -23.57
N ASN A 99 -11.97 3.33 -24.25
CA ASN A 99 -11.83 1.90 -24.58
C ASN A 99 -11.01 1.11 -23.55
N ASN A 100 -10.54 1.77 -22.48
CA ASN A 100 -9.73 1.16 -21.42
C ASN A 100 -8.51 0.35 -21.93
N ILE A 101 -7.76 0.92 -22.86
CA ILE A 101 -6.56 0.30 -23.44
C ILE A 101 -5.27 0.71 -22.74
N MET A 102 -5.28 1.82 -21.99
CA MET A 102 -4.13 2.33 -21.26
C MET A 102 -4.13 1.77 -19.83
N ASN A 103 -3.15 0.90 -19.52
CA ASN A 103 -2.96 0.30 -18.19
C ASN A 103 -4.25 -0.31 -17.59
N PRO A 104 -4.95 -1.21 -18.27
CA PRO A 104 -6.14 -1.85 -17.72
C PRO A 104 -5.79 -2.68 -16.48
N GLY A 105 -6.65 -2.64 -15.46
CA GLY A 105 -6.47 -3.41 -14.22
C GLY A 105 -5.44 -2.83 -13.25
N ASN A 106 -4.92 -1.63 -13.48
CA ASN A 106 -4.02 -0.95 -12.56
C ASN A 106 -4.71 0.16 -11.79
N LEU A 107 -4.26 0.43 -10.56
CA LEU A 107 -4.83 1.43 -9.67
C LEU A 107 -6.32 1.14 -9.38
N CYS A 108 -7.20 2.05 -9.77
CA CYS A 108 -8.66 1.91 -9.63
C CYS A 108 -9.39 1.65 -10.98
N PHE A 109 -8.63 1.29 -12.01
CA PHE A 109 -9.14 1.16 -13.39
C PHE A 109 -9.26 -0.29 -13.85
#